data_71007ac6a84b5f604be94913c08bd8c0
#
_entry.id   71007ac6a84b5f604be94913c08bd8c0
#
_cell.length_a   1.000
_cell.length_b   1.000
_cell.length_c   1.000
_cell.angle_alpha   90.00
_cell.angle_beta   90.00
_cell.angle_gamma   90.00
#
_symmetry.space_group_name_H-M   'P 1'
#
loop_
_entity.id
_entity.type
_entity.pdbx_description
1 polymer ?
#
loop_
_entity_poly.entity_id
_entity_poly.type
_entity_poly.pdbx_seq_one_letter_code
_entity_poly.pdbx_strand_id
1 'polypeptide(L)'
;MNIFRLAGDMTHLLSIMVLLLKIHATRSCRGISLKTQDLYALVFLFRYLDLFTRFISLYNTVMKLVFLGTSFSIIYFMRFHRVVRNTYDKEQDTFRVMFIIIPCAVLALLINQERSALEILWTFSIYLEAVAILPQLVLLQRTQNIDNLTGNYVFLLGTYRGLYILNWIYRYFTEPSYRQWIVWISGVLQTGLYLDFFYYYFLAWRNNQKLSLPQ
;
A
#
# COMPACT_ATOMS: atom_id res chain seq x y z
N MET A 1 1.96 9.73 -20.20
CA MET A 1 1.14 8.93 -19.22
C MET A 1 0.32 7.93 -20.02
N ASN A 2 0.38 6.64 -19.67
CA ASN A 2 -0.43 5.62 -20.33
C ASN A 2 -1.67 5.25 -19.48
N ILE A 3 -2.62 4.54 -20.10
CA ILE A 3 -3.90 4.20 -19.47
C ILE A 3 -3.75 3.29 -18.25
N PHE A 4 -2.78 2.36 -18.24
CA PHE A 4 -2.53 1.45 -17.13
C PHE A 4 -2.01 2.19 -15.89
N ARG A 5 -1.15 3.21 -16.08
CA ARG A 5 -0.70 4.06 -14.99
C ARG A 5 -1.85 4.88 -14.42
N LEU A 6 -2.67 5.49 -15.29
CA LEU A 6 -3.82 6.26 -14.83
C LEU A 6 -4.80 5.37 -14.05
N ALA A 7 -5.13 4.20 -14.60
CA ALA A 7 -6.00 3.23 -13.91
C ALA A 7 -5.41 2.77 -12.56
N GLY A 8 -4.10 2.54 -12.50
CA GLY A 8 -3.40 2.20 -11.25
C GLY A 8 -3.48 3.33 -10.21
N ASP A 9 -3.18 4.58 -10.61
CA ASP A 9 -3.27 5.75 -9.74
C ASP A 9 -4.71 5.94 -9.19
N MET A 10 -5.74 5.81 -10.06
CA MET A 10 -7.14 5.96 -9.67
C MET A 10 -7.61 4.82 -8.77
N THR A 11 -7.19 3.58 -9.04
CA THR A 11 -7.54 2.42 -8.20
C THR A 11 -6.88 2.55 -6.82
N HIS A 12 -5.65 3.02 -6.75
CA HIS A 12 -4.97 3.29 -5.47
C HIS A 12 -5.69 4.42 -4.69
N LEU A 13 -6.03 5.51 -5.35
CA LEU A 13 -6.80 6.59 -4.73
C LEU A 13 -8.14 6.06 -4.21
N LEU A 14 -8.86 5.26 -5.01
CA LEU A 14 -10.13 4.65 -4.62
C LEU A 14 -9.97 3.75 -3.39
N SER A 15 -8.88 2.97 -3.29
CA SER A 15 -8.62 2.14 -2.11
C SER A 15 -8.52 2.96 -0.83
N ILE A 16 -7.81 4.08 -0.88
CA ILE A 16 -7.66 5.01 0.25
C ILE A 16 -9.01 5.68 0.58
N MET A 17 -9.77 6.07 -0.44
CA MET A 17 -11.11 6.65 -0.23
C MET A 17 -12.07 5.66 0.43
N VAL A 18 -12.05 4.39 0.03
CA VAL A 18 -12.86 3.32 0.68
C VAL A 18 -12.45 3.16 2.14
N LEU A 19 -11.15 3.21 2.45
CA LEU A 19 -10.66 3.14 3.82
C LEU A 19 -11.10 4.36 4.65
N LEU A 20 -10.97 5.57 4.11
CA LEU A 20 -11.45 6.80 4.76
C LEU A 20 -12.97 6.77 4.97
N LEU A 21 -13.72 6.32 3.95
CA LEU A 21 -15.16 6.16 4.04
C LEU A 21 -15.55 5.19 5.16
N LYS A 22 -14.86 4.04 5.25
CA LYS A 22 -15.06 3.11 6.35
C LYS A 22 -14.87 3.78 7.69
N ILE A 23 -13.71 4.41 7.92
CA ILE A 23 -13.39 5.06 9.19
C ILE A 23 -14.42 6.15 9.53
N HIS A 24 -14.81 6.96 8.55
CA HIS A 24 -15.73 8.09 8.77
C HIS A 24 -17.18 7.62 8.98
N ALA A 25 -17.69 6.71 8.14
CA ALA A 25 -19.07 6.24 8.18
C ALA A 25 -19.34 5.33 9.39
N THR A 26 -18.42 4.43 9.71
CA THR A 26 -18.56 3.49 10.84
C THR A 26 -18.02 4.03 12.16
N ARG A 27 -17.26 5.15 12.11
CA ARG A 27 -16.47 5.70 13.23
C ARG A 27 -15.60 4.65 13.91
N SER A 28 -15.11 3.69 13.13
CA SER A 28 -14.36 2.54 13.61
C SER A 28 -13.20 2.22 12.67
N CYS A 29 -12.06 1.85 13.25
CA CYS A 29 -10.90 1.31 12.53
C CYS A 29 -10.67 -0.19 12.82
N ARG A 30 -11.69 -0.88 13.32
CA ARG A 30 -11.61 -2.33 13.57
C ARG A 30 -11.26 -3.07 12.28
N GLY A 31 -10.32 -4.03 12.36
CA GLY A 31 -9.82 -4.78 11.22
C GLY A 31 -8.83 -4.03 10.33
N ILE A 32 -8.44 -2.79 10.70
CA ILE A 32 -7.41 -2.02 10.01
C ILE A 32 -6.13 -2.02 10.84
N SER A 33 -5.01 -2.41 10.22
CA SER A 33 -3.69 -2.36 10.85
C SER A 33 -3.15 -0.93 10.84
N LEU A 34 -2.94 -0.35 12.02
CA LEU A 34 -2.26 0.93 12.15
C LEU A 34 -0.80 0.84 11.68
N LYS A 35 -0.17 -0.32 11.91
CA LYS A 35 1.21 -0.57 11.49
C LYS A 35 1.37 -0.52 9.98
N THR A 36 0.41 -1.07 9.24
CA THR A 36 0.38 -0.95 7.77
C THR A 36 0.22 0.51 7.34
N GLN A 37 -0.64 1.29 7.99
CA GLN A 37 -0.82 2.71 7.66
C GLN A 37 0.45 3.52 7.95
N ASP A 38 1.11 3.26 9.07
CA ASP A 38 2.41 3.88 9.40
C ASP A 38 3.48 3.55 8.36
N LEU A 39 3.55 2.28 7.91
CA LEU A 39 4.49 1.86 6.87
C LEU A 39 4.21 2.54 5.52
N TYR A 40 2.94 2.65 5.10
CA TYR A 40 2.59 3.37 3.87
C TYR A 40 2.88 4.86 3.96
N ALA A 41 2.62 5.50 5.11
CA ALA A 41 2.99 6.89 5.30
C ALA A 41 4.51 7.09 5.19
N LEU A 42 5.29 6.17 5.76
CA LEU A 42 6.76 6.17 5.65
C LEU A 42 7.21 5.98 4.19
N VAL A 43 6.57 5.07 3.44
CA VAL A 43 6.80 4.89 2.00
C VAL A 43 6.60 6.19 1.24
N PHE A 44 5.45 6.85 1.42
CA PHE A 44 5.16 8.10 0.71
C PHE A 44 6.09 9.24 1.12
N LEU A 45 6.44 9.32 2.41
CA LEU A 45 7.39 10.32 2.90
C LEU A 45 8.73 10.22 2.18
N PHE A 46 9.32 9.03 2.10
CA PHE A 46 10.61 8.83 1.43
C PHE A 46 10.50 8.84 -0.10
N ARG A 47 9.39 8.37 -0.66
CA ARG A 47 9.17 8.36 -2.10
C ARG A 47 9.01 9.76 -2.69
N TYR A 48 8.39 10.68 -1.96
CA TYR A 48 8.00 11.98 -2.45
C TYR A 48 8.92 13.12 -2.00
N LEU A 49 10.16 12.80 -1.57
CA LEU A 49 11.19 13.80 -1.28
C LEU A 49 11.51 14.67 -2.49
N ASP A 50 11.34 14.12 -3.70
CA ASP A 50 11.49 14.84 -4.96
C ASP A 50 10.44 15.96 -5.16
N LEU A 51 9.37 16.00 -4.37
CA LEU A 51 8.38 17.07 -4.37
C LEU A 51 9.00 18.45 -4.09
N PHE A 52 10.07 18.47 -3.28
CA PHE A 52 10.77 19.69 -2.90
C PHE A 52 11.91 20.06 -3.85
N THR A 53 12.35 19.13 -4.70
CA THR A 53 13.55 19.29 -5.53
C THR A 53 13.25 19.32 -7.02
N ARG A 54 12.12 18.71 -7.48
CA ARG A 54 11.85 18.52 -8.90
C ARG A 54 10.36 18.60 -9.22
N PHE A 55 9.97 19.63 -9.97
CA PHE A 55 8.62 19.70 -10.56
C PHE A 55 8.55 18.87 -11.84
N ILE A 56 7.69 17.83 -11.87
CA ILE A 56 7.49 16.97 -13.04
C ILE A 56 6.24 17.37 -13.81
N SER A 57 5.10 17.51 -13.12
CA SER A 57 3.81 17.95 -13.68
C SER A 57 2.84 18.28 -12.56
N LEU A 58 1.83 19.11 -12.89
CA LEU A 58 0.77 19.45 -11.92
C LEU A 58 0.03 18.20 -11.42
N TYR A 59 -0.31 17.27 -12.32
CA TYR A 59 -0.94 15.99 -11.96
C TYR A 59 -0.10 15.22 -10.93
N ASN A 60 1.19 15.06 -11.18
CA ASN A 60 2.08 14.33 -10.27
C ASN A 60 2.18 14.99 -8.89
N THR A 61 2.30 16.32 -8.86
CA THR A 61 2.35 17.10 -7.61
C THR A 61 1.06 16.96 -6.81
N VAL A 62 -0.09 17.14 -7.46
CA VAL A 62 -1.40 17.01 -6.79
C VAL A 62 -1.59 15.60 -6.25
N MET A 63 -1.31 14.56 -7.03
CA MET A 63 -1.44 13.17 -6.57
C MET A 63 -0.54 12.86 -5.37
N LYS A 64 0.71 13.33 -5.36
CA LYS A 64 1.61 13.18 -4.22
C LYS A 64 1.06 13.84 -2.95
N LEU A 65 0.57 15.07 -3.07
CA LEU A 65 -0.05 15.79 -1.95
C LEU A 65 -1.31 15.08 -1.42
N VAL A 66 -2.15 14.57 -2.32
CA VAL A 66 -3.34 13.80 -1.96
C VAL A 66 -2.95 12.52 -1.21
N PHE A 67 -1.99 11.74 -1.71
CA PHE A 67 -1.54 10.51 -1.04
C PHE A 67 -0.91 10.79 0.33
N LEU A 68 -0.07 11.82 0.47
CA LEU A 68 0.48 12.22 1.77
C LEU A 68 -0.62 12.68 2.72
N GLY A 69 -1.47 13.61 2.29
CA GLY A 69 -2.53 14.18 3.12
C GLY A 69 -3.52 13.13 3.60
N THR A 70 -3.96 12.22 2.71
CA THR A 70 -4.89 11.15 3.07
C THR A 70 -4.26 10.11 4.01
N SER A 71 -2.99 9.74 3.79
CA SER A 71 -2.28 8.81 4.69
C SER A 71 -2.11 9.38 6.09
N PHE A 72 -1.69 10.64 6.20
CA PHE A 72 -1.61 11.31 7.51
C PHE A 72 -2.98 11.49 8.16
N SER A 73 -4.04 11.75 7.38
CA SER A 73 -5.41 11.84 7.90
C SER A 73 -5.87 10.51 8.49
N ILE A 74 -5.62 9.37 7.81
CA ILE A 74 -5.96 8.04 8.33
C ILE A 74 -5.25 7.80 9.68
N ILE A 75 -3.93 8.04 9.73
CA ILE A 75 -3.15 7.87 10.97
C ILE A 75 -3.66 8.79 12.07
N TYR A 76 -3.99 10.03 11.72
CA TYR A 76 -4.57 10.98 12.68
C TYR A 76 -5.88 10.46 13.27
N PHE A 77 -6.82 9.98 12.44
CA PHE A 77 -8.06 9.40 12.94
C PHE A 77 -7.82 8.18 13.82
N MET A 78 -6.92 7.28 13.44
CA MET A 78 -6.63 6.07 14.19
C MET A 78 -5.89 6.32 15.51
N ARG A 79 -5.05 7.38 15.61
CA ARG A 79 -4.25 7.67 16.81
C ARG A 79 -4.90 8.68 17.75
N PHE A 80 -5.57 9.71 17.20
CA PHE A 80 -5.95 10.89 17.97
C PHE A 80 -7.47 11.06 18.08
N HIS A 81 -8.27 10.61 17.11
CA HIS A 81 -9.71 10.74 17.18
C HIS A 81 -10.29 9.76 18.20
N ARG A 82 -10.75 10.28 19.34
CA ARG A 82 -11.14 9.50 20.55
C ARG A 82 -12.04 8.31 20.24
N VAL A 83 -13.08 8.48 19.42
CA VAL A 83 -14.05 7.41 19.11
C VAL A 83 -13.39 6.33 18.24
N VAL A 84 -12.67 6.69 17.19
CA VAL A 84 -12.03 5.76 16.26
C VAL A 84 -10.90 4.99 16.95
N ARG A 85 -10.03 5.70 17.66
CA ARG A 85 -8.91 5.10 18.40
C ARG A 85 -9.33 3.99 19.35
N ASN A 86 -10.47 4.16 20.02
CA ASN A 86 -10.97 3.15 20.99
C ASN A 86 -11.43 1.86 20.31
N THR A 87 -11.63 1.86 19.00
CA THR A 87 -12.03 0.68 18.23
C THR A 87 -10.83 -0.07 17.62
N TYR A 88 -9.61 0.48 17.78
CA TYR A 88 -8.40 -0.16 17.29
C TYR A 88 -8.07 -1.40 18.12
N ASP A 89 -7.94 -2.54 17.43
CA ASP A 89 -7.64 -3.83 18.04
C ASP A 89 -6.11 -4.04 18.11
N LYS A 90 -5.51 -3.49 19.16
CA LYS A 90 -4.07 -3.56 19.38
C LYS A 90 -3.58 -4.99 19.62
N GLU A 91 -4.41 -5.85 20.21
CA GLU A 91 -4.06 -7.23 20.54
C GLU A 91 -3.98 -8.12 19.31
N GLN A 92 -4.74 -7.81 18.27
CA GLN A 92 -4.71 -8.54 17.01
C GLN A 92 -3.61 -8.02 16.06
N ASP A 93 -3.29 -6.72 16.12
CA ASP A 93 -2.23 -6.10 15.30
C ASP A 93 -0.84 -6.31 15.93
N THR A 94 -0.38 -7.57 15.97
CA THR A 94 0.84 -7.99 16.70
C THR A 94 2.11 -7.96 15.85
N PHE A 95 2.01 -7.73 14.54
CA PHE A 95 3.17 -7.81 13.63
C PHE A 95 4.30 -6.86 14.08
N ARG A 96 5.53 -7.34 14.12
CA ARG A 96 6.71 -6.55 14.50
C ARG A 96 7.31 -5.86 13.28
N VAL A 97 6.99 -4.58 13.08
CA VAL A 97 7.39 -3.80 11.88
C VAL A 97 8.91 -3.72 11.67
N MET A 98 9.72 -3.88 12.71
CA MET A 98 11.18 -3.87 12.58
C MET A 98 11.70 -5.02 11.71
N PHE A 99 10.99 -6.16 11.65
CA PHE A 99 11.32 -7.27 10.74
C PHE A 99 11.11 -6.91 9.26
N ILE A 100 10.41 -5.84 8.97
CA ILE A 100 10.25 -5.29 7.62
C ILE A 100 11.25 -4.15 7.40
N ILE A 101 11.29 -3.18 8.31
CA ILE A 101 12.06 -1.94 8.14
C ILE A 101 13.55 -2.22 8.01
N ILE A 102 14.11 -3.06 8.91
CA ILE A 102 15.56 -3.32 8.94
C ILE A 102 16.03 -4.02 7.65
N PRO A 103 15.41 -5.14 7.19
CA PRO A 103 15.84 -5.77 5.94
C PRO A 103 15.68 -4.85 4.73
N CYS A 104 14.59 -4.06 4.64
CA CYS A 104 14.41 -3.12 3.54
C CYS A 104 15.48 -2.02 3.54
N ALA A 105 15.89 -1.51 4.71
CA ALA A 105 16.95 -0.52 4.82
C ALA A 105 18.31 -1.10 4.42
N VAL A 106 18.63 -2.32 4.89
CA VAL A 106 19.87 -3.01 4.49
C VAL A 106 19.89 -3.29 2.99
N LEU A 107 18.80 -3.80 2.42
CA LEU A 107 18.71 -4.03 0.97
C LEU A 107 18.87 -2.74 0.17
N ALA A 108 18.27 -1.62 0.62
CA ALA A 108 18.40 -0.35 -0.07
C ALA A 108 19.84 0.21 -0.05
N LEU A 109 20.60 -0.08 1.01
CA LEU A 109 22.01 0.28 1.09
C LEU A 109 22.90 -0.58 0.19
N LEU A 110 22.58 -1.87 0.05
CA LEU A 110 23.37 -2.83 -0.72
C LEU A 110 23.01 -2.86 -2.20
N ILE A 111 21.71 -2.74 -2.52
CA ILE A 111 21.15 -2.92 -3.86
C ILE A 111 20.33 -1.68 -4.20
N ASN A 112 20.98 -0.70 -4.82
CA ASN A 112 20.39 0.54 -5.35
C ASN A 112 20.94 0.81 -6.75
N GLN A 113 20.31 1.70 -7.52
CA GLN A 113 20.78 2.03 -8.88
C GLN A 113 21.94 3.03 -8.86
N GLU A 114 21.87 4.02 -7.96
CA GLU A 114 22.87 5.05 -7.79
C GLU A 114 23.20 5.26 -6.32
N ARG A 115 24.46 5.45 -5.98
CA ARG A 115 24.92 5.68 -4.60
C ARG A 115 24.70 7.14 -4.16
N SER A 116 23.46 7.61 -4.32
CA SER A 116 23.01 8.92 -3.84
C SER A 116 22.08 8.73 -2.64
N ALA A 117 22.12 9.64 -1.67
CA ALA A 117 21.24 9.57 -0.49
C ALA A 117 19.74 9.57 -0.88
N LEU A 118 19.36 10.38 -1.86
CA LEU A 118 17.98 10.44 -2.35
C LEU A 118 17.57 9.14 -3.04
N GLU A 119 18.46 8.53 -3.83
CA GLU A 119 18.20 7.26 -4.50
C GLU A 119 18.09 6.10 -3.51
N ILE A 120 18.93 6.07 -2.47
CA ILE A 120 18.84 5.06 -1.40
C ILE A 120 17.50 5.17 -0.67
N LEU A 121 17.05 6.38 -0.34
CA LEU A 121 15.76 6.60 0.33
C LEU A 121 14.58 6.24 -0.59
N TRP A 122 14.67 6.56 -1.88
CA TRP A 122 13.67 6.17 -2.87
C TRP A 122 13.63 4.63 -3.02
N THR A 123 14.77 3.98 -3.16
CA THR A 123 14.89 2.51 -3.25
C THR A 123 14.35 1.84 -1.97
N PHE A 124 14.69 2.37 -0.79
CA PHE A 124 14.11 1.93 0.49
C PHE A 124 12.59 1.98 0.46
N SER A 125 12.02 3.08 -0.06
CA SER A 125 10.56 3.21 -0.18
C SER A 125 9.93 2.15 -1.09
N ILE A 126 10.63 1.70 -2.14
CA ILE A 126 10.15 0.65 -3.05
C ILE A 126 10.16 -0.72 -2.35
N TYR A 127 11.26 -1.07 -1.67
CA TYR A 127 11.33 -2.32 -0.92
C TYR A 127 10.31 -2.35 0.22
N LEU A 128 10.18 -1.25 0.94
CA LEU A 128 9.23 -1.13 2.04
C LEU A 128 7.77 -1.28 1.55
N GLU A 129 7.40 -0.62 0.43
CA GLU A 129 6.06 -0.73 -0.14
C GLU A 129 5.71 -2.15 -0.55
N ALA A 130 6.70 -2.91 -1.07
CA ALA A 130 6.47 -4.30 -1.50
C ALA A 130 5.95 -5.19 -0.37
N VAL A 131 6.31 -4.90 0.87
CA VAL A 131 5.98 -5.72 2.05
C VAL A 131 5.12 -5.00 3.10
N ALA A 132 4.80 -3.70 2.89
CA ALA A 132 4.06 -2.87 3.85
C ALA A 132 2.64 -3.39 4.17
N ILE A 133 2.07 -4.23 3.31
CA ILE A 133 0.74 -4.84 3.51
C ILE A 133 0.76 -6.00 4.52
N LEU A 134 1.92 -6.59 4.83
CA LEU A 134 2.01 -7.78 5.66
C LEU A 134 1.30 -7.65 7.02
N PRO A 135 1.46 -6.56 7.79
CA PRO A 135 0.72 -6.42 9.06
C PRO A 135 -0.79 -6.47 8.88
N GLN A 136 -1.32 -5.90 7.80
CA GLN A 136 -2.75 -5.93 7.47
C GLN A 136 -3.21 -7.35 7.13
N LEU A 137 -2.46 -8.09 6.30
CA LEU A 137 -2.81 -9.47 5.94
C LEU A 137 -2.80 -10.38 7.18
N VAL A 138 -1.78 -10.26 8.04
CA VAL A 138 -1.70 -11.01 9.31
C VAL A 138 -2.87 -10.65 10.23
N LEU A 139 -3.24 -9.37 10.31
CA LEU A 139 -4.41 -8.95 11.09
C LEU A 139 -5.70 -9.60 10.55
N LEU A 140 -5.89 -9.61 9.22
CA LEU A 140 -7.08 -10.19 8.59
C LEU A 140 -7.17 -11.70 8.78
N GLN A 141 -6.04 -12.42 8.76
CA GLN A 141 -6.00 -13.87 9.07
C GLN A 141 -6.45 -14.17 10.51
N ARG A 142 -6.14 -13.27 11.44
CA ARG A 142 -6.55 -13.40 12.86
C ARG A 142 -7.99 -12.98 13.11
N THR A 143 -8.48 -12.02 12.32
CA THR A 143 -9.83 -11.47 12.43
C THR A 143 -10.77 -12.26 11.54
N GLN A 144 -11.44 -13.28 12.05
CA GLN A 144 -12.29 -14.21 11.26
C GLN A 144 -13.46 -13.54 10.53
N ASN A 145 -13.91 -12.36 10.96
CA ASN A 145 -15.01 -11.61 10.33
C ASN A 145 -14.49 -10.31 9.71
N ILE A 146 -14.17 -10.38 8.42
CA ILE A 146 -13.73 -9.22 7.65
C ILE A 146 -14.95 -8.50 7.09
N ASP A 147 -15.10 -7.22 7.42
CA ASP A 147 -16.19 -6.42 6.84
C ASP A 147 -15.92 -6.09 5.36
N ASN A 148 -17.00 -5.85 4.60
CA ASN A 148 -16.91 -5.64 3.16
C ASN A 148 -16.05 -4.44 2.77
N LEU A 149 -16.07 -3.34 3.54
CA LEU A 149 -15.27 -2.15 3.23
C LEU A 149 -13.78 -2.42 3.43
N THR A 150 -13.40 -3.18 4.46
CA THR A 150 -12.01 -3.62 4.66
C THR A 150 -11.57 -4.56 3.55
N GLY A 151 -12.41 -5.54 3.18
CA GLY A 151 -12.12 -6.43 2.06
C GLY A 151 -11.92 -5.67 0.75
N ASN A 152 -12.82 -4.73 0.44
CA ASN A 152 -12.72 -3.90 -0.77
C ASN A 152 -11.49 -3.00 -0.77
N TYR A 153 -11.12 -2.42 0.38
CA TYR A 153 -9.88 -1.65 0.52
C TYR A 153 -8.66 -2.47 0.13
N VAL A 154 -8.51 -3.67 0.72
CA VAL A 154 -7.36 -4.55 0.44
C VAL A 154 -7.39 -5.08 -1.00
N PHE A 155 -8.58 -5.41 -1.52
CA PHE A 155 -8.76 -5.82 -2.92
C PHE A 155 -8.29 -4.74 -3.90
N LEU A 156 -8.72 -3.49 -3.72
CA LEU A 156 -8.31 -2.36 -4.55
C LEU A 156 -6.81 -2.07 -4.40
N LEU A 157 -6.27 -2.22 -3.18
CA LEU A 157 -4.85 -2.04 -2.90
C LEU A 157 -3.97 -3.10 -3.59
N GLY A 158 -4.43 -4.33 -3.74
CA GLY A 158 -3.77 -5.35 -4.56
C GLY A 158 -3.94 -5.10 -6.06
N THR A 159 -5.15 -4.70 -6.48
CA THR A 159 -5.47 -4.48 -7.90
C THR A 159 -4.62 -3.35 -8.51
N TYR A 160 -4.44 -2.22 -7.81
CA TYR A 160 -3.61 -1.13 -8.36
C TYR A 160 -2.20 -1.60 -8.68
N ARG A 161 -1.65 -2.50 -7.88
CA ARG A 161 -0.30 -3.02 -8.11
C ARG A 161 -0.24 -3.91 -9.36
N GLY A 162 -1.24 -4.75 -9.58
CA GLY A 162 -1.38 -5.50 -10.83
C GLY A 162 -1.44 -4.57 -12.06
N LEU A 163 -2.19 -3.47 -11.98
CA LEU A 163 -2.25 -2.45 -13.02
C LEU A 163 -0.90 -1.76 -13.26
N TYR A 164 -0.09 -1.55 -12.20
CA TYR A 164 1.26 -1.04 -12.35
C TYR A 164 2.21 -2.02 -13.02
N ILE A 165 2.07 -3.33 -12.82
CA ILE A 165 2.83 -4.33 -13.57
C ILE A 165 2.49 -4.22 -15.06
N LEU A 166 1.22 -4.09 -15.44
CA LEU A 166 0.81 -3.87 -16.83
C LEU A 166 1.38 -2.56 -17.40
N ASN A 167 1.42 -1.50 -16.59
CA ASN A 167 2.08 -0.25 -16.98
C ASN A 167 3.58 -0.45 -17.26
N TRP A 168 4.29 -1.21 -16.44
CA TRP A 168 5.72 -1.45 -16.65
C TRP A 168 5.97 -2.35 -17.87
N ILE A 169 5.13 -3.37 -18.11
CA ILE A 169 5.16 -4.18 -19.33
C ILE A 169 4.98 -3.27 -20.56
N TYR A 170 3.97 -2.41 -20.55
CA TYR A 170 3.74 -1.47 -21.63
C TYR A 170 4.95 -0.56 -21.88
N ARG A 171 5.53 0.00 -20.81
CA ARG A 171 6.73 0.87 -20.91
C ARG A 171 7.96 0.11 -21.41
N TYR A 172 8.13 -1.14 -21.02
CA TYR A 172 9.24 -1.97 -21.51
C TYR A 172 9.21 -2.15 -23.03
N PHE A 173 8.03 -2.29 -23.63
CA PHE A 173 7.89 -2.41 -25.09
C PHE A 173 7.86 -1.08 -25.84
N THR A 174 7.51 0.03 -25.18
CA THR A 174 7.34 1.34 -25.84
C THR A 174 8.47 2.33 -25.57
N GLU A 175 9.25 2.14 -24.49
CA GLU A 175 10.35 3.04 -24.09
C GLU A 175 11.69 2.31 -24.22
N PRO A 176 12.59 2.69 -25.18
CA PRO A 176 13.82 1.92 -25.48
C PRO A 176 14.81 1.75 -24.34
N SER A 177 14.76 2.62 -23.33
CA SER A 177 15.72 2.64 -22.19
C SER A 177 15.10 2.28 -20.85
N TYR A 178 13.86 1.77 -20.83
CA TYR A 178 13.18 1.45 -19.57
C TYR A 178 13.69 0.13 -18.95
N ARG A 179 14.59 0.25 -17.96
CA ARG A 179 15.17 -0.89 -17.23
C ARG A 179 15.22 -0.61 -15.73
N GLN A 180 14.10 -0.81 -15.02
CA GLN A 180 14.02 -0.59 -13.57
C GLN A 180 13.77 -1.93 -12.84
N TRP A 181 14.77 -2.78 -12.79
CA TRP A 181 14.65 -4.13 -12.23
C TRP A 181 14.19 -4.18 -10.79
N ILE A 182 14.62 -3.22 -9.95
CA ILE A 182 14.21 -3.12 -8.55
C ILE A 182 12.70 -2.96 -8.46
N VAL A 183 12.13 -2.08 -9.27
CA VAL A 183 10.68 -1.82 -9.32
C VAL A 183 9.90 -3.06 -9.78
N TRP A 184 10.43 -3.78 -10.79
CA TRP A 184 9.81 -4.98 -11.32
C TRP A 184 9.76 -6.10 -10.26
N ILE A 185 10.91 -6.44 -9.68
CA ILE A 185 11.01 -7.51 -8.68
C ILE A 185 10.14 -7.19 -7.46
N SER A 186 10.23 -5.97 -6.96
CA SER A 186 9.42 -5.51 -5.81
C SER A 186 7.93 -5.53 -6.11
N GLY A 187 7.52 -5.15 -7.32
CA GLY A 187 6.12 -5.16 -7.72
C GLY A 187 5.55 -6.55 -7.91
N VAL A 188 6.32 -7.48 -8.49
CA VAL A 188 5.92 -8.90 -8.61
C VAL A 188 5.80 -9.54 -7.23
N LEU A 189 6.79 -9.32 -6.34
CA LEU A 189 6.74 -9.79 -4.96
C LEU A 189 5.49 -9.26 -4.24
N GLN A 190 5.25 -7.96 -4.33
CA GLN A 190 4.08 -7.33 -3.71
C GLN A 190 2.77 -7.92 -4.24
N THR A 191 2.63 -8.09 -5.56
CA THR A 191 1.43 -8.69 -6.15
C THR A 191 1.25 -10.13 -5.70
N GLY A 192 2.36 -10.89 -5.57
CA GLY A 192 2.37 -12.25 -5.04
C GLY A 192 1.78 -12.35 -3.63
N LEU A 193 2.07 -11.36 -2.75
CA LEU A 193 1.51 -11.32 -1.39
C LEU A 193 -0.01 -11.16 -1.34
N TYR A 194 -0.64 -10.63 -2.41
CA TYR A 194 -2.11 -10.50 -2.49
C TYR A 194 -2.80 -11.72 -3.08
N LEU A 195 -2.08 -12.71 -3.67
CA LEU A 195 -2.70 -13.84 -4.39
C LEU A 195 -3.63 -14.65 -3.48
N ASP A 196 -3.16 -14.97 -2.28
CA ASP A 196 -3.95 -15.72 -1.31
C ASP A 196 -5.21 -14.93 -0.90
N PHE A 197 -5.06 -13.65 -0.61
CA PHE A 197 -6.20 -12.77 -0.33
C PHE A 197 -7.19 -12.72 -1.50
N PHE A 198 -6.74 -12.58 -2.74
CA PHE A 198 -7.60 -12.56 -3.93
C PHE A 198 -8.35 -13.88 -4.08
N TYR A 199 -7.70 -15.01 -3.87
CA TYR A 199 -8.34 -16.32 -3.95
C TYR A 199 -9.54 -16.41 -3.00
N TYR A 200 -9.36 -16.09 -1.71
CA TYR A 200 -10.44 -16.13 -0.74
C TYR A 200 -11.49 -15.03 -0.95
N TYR A 201 -11.09 -13.87 -1.41
CA TYR A 201 -12.01 -12.78 -1.76
C TYR A 201 -12.98 -13.19 -2.86
N PHE A 202 -12.47 -13.76 -3.97
CA PHE A 202 -13.31 -14.24 -5.08
C PHE A 202 -14.14 -15.45 -4.68
N LEU A 203 -13.62 -16.36 -3.85
CA LEU A 203 -14.37 -17.50 -3.34
C LEU A 203 -15.57 -17.04 -2.49
N ALA A 204 -15.35 -16.11 -1.57
CA ALA A 204 -16.39 -15.52 -0.73
C ALA A 204 -17.44 -14.79 -1.57
N TRP A 205 -17.03 -14.00 -2.56
CA TRP A 205 -17.90 -13.29 -3.49
C TRP A 205 -18.77 -14.26 -4.30
N ARG A 206 -18.17 -15.31 -4.89
CA ARG A 206 -18.90 -16.33 -5.67
C ARG A 206 -19.91 -17.07 -4.83
N ASN A 207 -19.58 -17.39 -3.58
CA ASN A 207 -20.45 -18.16 -2.70
C ASN A 207 -21.43 -17.30 -1.89
N ASN A 208 -21.42 -15.98 -2.11
CA ASN A 208 -22.24 -15.00 -1.35
C ASN A 208 -22.03 -15.09 0.16
N GLN A 209 -20.79 -15.36 0.58
CA GLN A 209 -20.39 -15.53 1.98
C GLN A 209 -19.55 -14.34 2.46
N LYS A 210 -19.43 -14.18 3.77
CA LYS A 210 -18.50 -13.21 4.34
C LYS A 210 -17.05 -13.65 4.08
N LEU A 211 -16.18 -12.68 3.80
CA LEU A 211 -14.77 -12.93 3.61
C LEU A 211 -14.14 -13.42 4.92
N SER A 212 -13.48 -14.55 4.87
CA SER A 212 -12.64 -15.10 5.94
C SER A 212 -11.38 -15.68 5.34
N LEU A 213 -10.25 -15.42 5.98
CA LEU A 213 -8.95 -16.00 5.59
C LEU A 213 -8.63 -17.17 6.52
N PRO A 214 -8.01 -18.26 6.02
CA PRO A 214 -7.57 -19.35 6.87
C PRO A 214 -6.46 -18.87 7.82
N GLN A 215 -6.41 -19.51 8.98
CA GLN A 215 -5.35 -19.29 9.99
C GLN A 215 -4.06 -19.98 9.59
#